data_ea57236267689fbd29afdc2f54228aba
#
_entry.id   ea57236267689fbd29afdc2f54228aba
#
_cell.length_a   1.000
_cell.length_b   1.000
_cell.length_c   1.000
_cell.angle_alpha   90.00
_cell.angle_beta   90.00
_cell.angle_gamma   90.00
#
_symmetry.space_group_name_H-M   'P 1'
#
loop_
_entity.id
_entity.type
_entity.pdbx_description
1 polymer ?
#
loop_
_entity_poly.entity_id
_entity_poly.type
_entity_poly.pdbx_seq_one_letter_code
_entity_poly.pdbx_strand_id
1 'polypeptide(L)'
;MFNMERQLPYAINYKTLKRSRTVENLFLWSVFILSILIQLLKCETIERLVCQNVIVVLNVLNYISIIGYGLLYIIVEIIMQPIVASERRKGFIDNSLGTKLLNMPVTNYYDNDSIKEGAYKLLVNCYENCYFTYNITKEMLLNMVLKN
;
A
#
# COMPACT_ATOMS: atom_id res chain seq x y z
N MET A 1 -17.80 -0.08 -28.24
CA MET A 1 -17.59 -0.49 -26.85
C MET A 1 -17.09 0.74 -26.10
N PHE A 2 -17.96 1.49 -25.45
CA PHE A 2 -17.57 2.73 -24.74
C PHE A 2 -16.76 2.30 -23.51
N ASN A 3 -15.48 2.69 -23.46
CA ASN A 3 -14.68 2.64 -22.24
C ASN A 3 -15.27 3.68 -21.27
N MET A 4 -16.24 3.30 -20.49
CA MET A 4 -16.69 4.12 -19.36
C MET A 4 -15.56 4.09 -18.31
N GLU A 5 -14.81 5.18 -18.21
CA GLU A 5 -13.77 5.32 -17.19
C GLU A 5 -14.37 5.17 -15.79
N ARG A 6 -13.80 4.26 -15.01
CA ARG A 6 -14.17 4.08 -13.60
C ARG A 6 -13.82 5.35 -12.83
N GLN A 7 -14.82 6.04 -12.35
CA GLN A 7 -14.64 7.24 -11.52
C GLN A 7 -14.62 6.82 -10.05
N LEU A 8 -13.43 6.82 -9.47
CA LEU A 8 -13.20 6.51 -8.06
C LEU A 8 -12.70 7.78 -7.38
N PRO A 9 -13.50 8.45 -6.53
CA PRO A 9 -13.09 9.69 -5.85
C PRO A 9 -11.84 9.51 -5.00
N TYR A 10 -11.58 8.31 -4.51
CA TYR A 10 -10.38 7.98 -3.74
C TYR A 10 -9.17 7.51 -4.58
N ALA A 11 -9.29 7.49 -5.93
CA ALA A 11 -8.21 6.98 -6.79
C ALA A 11 -6.92 7.81 -6.67
N ILE A 12 -7.05 9.13 -6.50
CA ILE A 12 -5.91 10.04 -6.33
C ILE A 12 -5.18 9.73 -5.03
N ASN A 13 -5.93 9.62 -3.92
CA ASN A 13 -5.39 9.33 -2.60
C ASN A 13 -4.76 7.92 -2.56
N TYR A 14 -5.39 6.94 -3.21
CA TYR A 14 -4.84 5.60 -3.36
C TYR A 14 -3.53 5.57 -4.17
N LYS A 15 -3.45 6.33 -5.27
CA LYS A 15 -2.25 6.44 -6.09
C LYS A 15 -1.10 7.09 -5.31
N THR A 16 -1.41 8.12 -4.53
CA THR A 16 -0.44 8.80 -3.66
C THR A 16 0.04 7.85 -2.56
N LEU A 17 -0.86 7.15 -1.89
CA LEU A 17 -0.52 6.13 -0.89
C LEU A 17 0.41 5.05 -1.47
N LYS A 18 0.09 4.52 -2.66
CA LYS A 18 0.93 3.52 -3.33
C LYS A 18 2.34 4.05 -3.62
N ARG A 19 2.46 5.31 -4.09
CA ARG A 19 3.78 5.94 -4.33
C ARG A 19 4.56 6.12 -3.03
N SER A 20 3.91 6.61 -1.98
CA SER A 20 4.54 6.80 -0.67
C SER A 20 5.04 5.48 -0.09
N ARG A 21 4.28 4.39 -0.21
CA ARG A 21 4.73 3.04 0.16
C ARG A 21 5.94 2.57 -0.64
N THR A 22 6.01 2.89 -1.92
CA THR A 22 7.18 2.53 -2.72
C THR A 22 8.43 3.25 -2.20
N VAL A 23 8.30 4.53 -1.86
CA VAL A 23 9.42 5.33 -1.29
C VAL A 23 9.80 4.80 0.10
N GLU A 24 8.83 4.50 0.96
CA GLU A 24 9.04 3.88 2.27
C GLU A 24 9.84 2.56 2.15
N ASN A 25 9.44 1.69 1.23
CA ASN A 25 10.15 0.43 0.97
C ASN A 25 11.58 0.66 0.46
N LEU A 26 11.82 1.68 -0.35
CA LEU A 26 13.17 2.04 -0.78
C LEU A 26 14.06 2.44 0.40
N PHE A 27 13.53 3.23 1.35
CA PHE A 27 14.25 3.56 2.58
C PHE A 27 14.53 2.33 3.43
N LEU A 28 13.56 1.42 3.59
CA LEU A 28 13.74 0.16 4.31
C LEU A 28 14.87 -0.68 3.71
N TRP A 29 14.86 -0.85 2.38
CA TRP A 29 15.92 -1.58 1.70
C TRP A 29 17.27 -0.88 1.82
N SER A 30 17.32 0.46 1.78
CA SER A 30 18.57 1.21 1.97
C SER A 30 19.16 0.98 3.36
N VAL A 31 18.35 1.00 4.41
CA VAL A 31 18.78 0.68 5.78
C VAL A 31 19.38 -0.73 5.85
N PHE A 32 18.68 -1.71 5.26
CA PHE A 32 19.13 -3.09 5.27
C PHE A 32 20.48 -3.28 4.56
N ILE A 33 20.60 -2.74 3.34
CA ILE A 33 21.82 -2.83 2.53
C ILE A 33 22.98 -2.11 3.21
N LEU A 34 22.78 -0.89 3.70
CA LEU A 34 23.81 -0.12 4.38
C LEU A 34 24.27 -0.80 5.66
N SER A 35 23.37 -1.39 6.43
CA SER A 35 23.71 -2.11 7.66
C SER A 35 24.61 -3.34 7.38
N ILE A 36 24.27 -4.12 6.35
CA ILE A 36 25.11 -5.26 5.93
C ILE A 36 26.49 -4.76 5.45
N LEU A 37 26.49 -3.73 4.61
CA LEU A 37 27.74 -3.18 4.07
C LEU A 37 28.67 -2.69 5.18
N ILE A 38 28.15 -1.96 6.16
CA ILE A 38 28.91 -1.48 7.32
C ILE A 38 29.49 -2.66 8.11
N GLN A 39 28.71 -3.74 8.32
CA GLN A 39 29.21 -4.91 9.03
C GLN A 39 30.32 -5.65 8.28
N LEU A 40 30.17 -5.77 6.96
CA LEU A 40 31.21 -6.38 6.12
C LEU A 40 32.51 -5.56 6.13
N LEU A 41 32.40 -4.23 6.11
CA LEU A 41 33.59 -3.35 6.14
C LEU A 41 34.31 -3.32 7.52
N LYS A 42 33.58 -3.65 8.60
CA LYS A 42 34.16 -3.79 9.95
C LYS A 42 34.84 -5.15 10.20
N CYS A 43 34.85 -6.06 9.23
CA CYS A 43 35.59 -7.30 9.36
C CYS A 43 37.09 -7.00 9.42
N GLU A 44 37.82 -7.60 10.39
CA GLU A 44 39.23 -7.30 10.69
C GLU A 44 40.20 -7.30 9.47
N THR A 45 39.90 -8.13 8.49
CA THR A 45 40.68 -8.22 7.25
C THR A 45 40.48 -7.04 6.31
N ILE A 46 39.32 -6.42 6.32
CA ILE A 46 38.93 -5.33 5.41
C ILE A 46 39.12 -3.97 6.08
N GLU A 47 38.94 -3.89 7.39
CA GLU A 47 39.07 -2.64 8.16
C GLU A 47 40.47 -1.97 7.99
N ARG A 48 41.50 -2.77 7.80
CA ARG A 48 42.87 -2.28 7.51
C ARG A 48 43.04 -1.65 6.14
N LEU A 49 42.15 -1.98 5.19
CA LEU A 49 42.24 -1.53 3.80
C LEU A 49 41.29 -0.35 3.53
N VAL A 50 40.26 -0.19 4.34
CA VAL A 50 39.21 0.85 4.18
C VAL A 50 39.50 2.03 5.07
N CYS A 51 39.49 3.24 4.50
CA CYS A 51 39.63 4.47 5.24
C CYS A 51 38.49 4.61 6.26
N GLN A 52 38.80 4.82 7.54
CA GLN A 52 37.79 5.00 8.60
C GLN A 52 36.73 6.07 8.26
N ASN A 53 37.09 7.10 7.49
CA ASN A 53 36.19 8.13 7.04
C ASN A 53 35.01 7.56 6.20
N VAL A 54 35.23 6.51 5.42
CA VAL A 54 34.20 5.84 4.61
C VAL A 54 33.17 5.19 5.53
N ILE A 55 33.63 4.51 6.57
CA ILE A 55 32.73 3.85 7.55
C ILE A 55 31.89 4.89 8.29
N VAL A 56 32.48 6.04 8.65
CA VAL A 56 31.74 7.15 9.30
C VAL A 56 30.65 7.69 8.37
N VAL A 57 30.95 7.95 7.10
CA VAL A 57 29.98 8.44 6.12
C VAL A 57 28.84 7.45 5.94
N LEU A 58 29.14 6.16 5.81
CA LEU A 58 28.12 5.11 5.68
C LEU A 58 27.21 5.02 6.91
N ASN A 59 27.78 5.16 8.11
CA ASN A 59 26.96 5.21 9.34
C ASN A 59 26.01 6.42 9.35
N VAL A 60 26.50 7.61 8.98
CA VAL A 60 25.65 8.80 8.89
C VAL A 60 24.51 8.61 7.88
N LEU A 61 24.80 8.06 6.69
CA LEU A 61 23.79 7.74 5.68
C LEU A 61 22.76 6.72 6.21
N ASN A 62 23.21 5.72 6.95
CA ASN A 62 22.31 4.73 7.56
C ASN A 62 21.38 5.37 8.60
N TYR A 63 21.88 6.25 9.47
CA TYR A 63 21.02 7.00 10.41
C TYR A 63 19.99 7.88 9.71
N ILE A 64 20.39 8.59 8.65
CA ILE A 64 19.46 9.40 7.84
C ILE A 64 18.37 8.50 7.23
N SER A 65 18.74 7.33 6.72
CA SER A 65 17.79 6.36 6.16
C SER A 65 16.83 5.81 7.21
N ILE A 66 17.29 5.51 8.42
CA ILE A 66 16.44 5.05 9.54
C ILE A 66 15.42 6.13 9.93
N ILE A 67 15.87 7.37 10.10
CA ILE A 67 14.98 8.49 10.43
C ILE A 67 13.97 8.73 9.30
N GLY A 68 14.43 8.73 8.05
CA GLY A 68 13.58 8.89 6.88
C GLY A 68 12.52 7.80 6.78
N TYR A 69 12.89 6.54 6.99
CA TYR A 69 11.96 5.41 7.05
C TYR A 69 10.91 5.60 8.16
N GLY A 70 11.33 5.94 9.37
CA GLY A 70 10.42 6.13 10.50
C GLY A 70 9.39 7.26 10.27
N LEU A 71 9.82 8.38 9.71
CA LEU A 71 8.92 9.49 9.36
C LEU A 71 7.92 9.09 8.26
N LEU A 72 8.40 8.42 7.21
CA LEU A 72 7.53 7.93 6.14
C LEU A 72 6.54 6.89 6.63
N TYR A 73 6.96 5.97 7.50
CA TYR A 73 6.07 4.98 8.11
C TYR A 73 4.91 5.64 8.87
N ILE A 74 5.20 6.67 9.68
CA ILE A 74 4.16 7.41 10.40
C ILE A 74 3.18 8.06 9.41
N ILE A 75 3.68 8.72 8.38
CA ILE A 75 2.83 9.39 7.38
C ILE A 75 1.98 8.38 6.62
N VAL A 76 2.57 7.30 6.16
CA VAL A 76 1.90 6.29 5.30
C VAL A 76 0.90 5.46 6.10
N GLU A 77 1.35 4.83 7.19
CA GLU A 77 0.53 3.84 7.91
C GLU A 77 -0.43 4.48 8.91
N ILE A 78 -0.03 5.57 9.58
CA ILE A 78 -0.85 6.19 10.62
C ILE A 78 -1.78 7.27 10.05
N ILE A 79 -1.34 8.02 9.03
CA ILE A 79 -2.13 9.14 8.51
C ILE A 79 -2.85 8.76 7.22
N MET A 80 -2.11 8.33 6.18
CA MET A 80 -2.70 8.16 4.84
C MET A 80 -3.57 6.91 4.71
N GLN A 81 -3.14 5.79 5.28
CA GLN A 81 -3.87 4.52 5.14
C GLN A 81 -5.28 4.56 5.75
N PRO A 82 -5.51 5.08 6.98
CA PRO A 82 -6.86 5.20 7.54
C PRO A 82 -7.77 6.11 6.72
N ILE A 83 -7.22 7.21 6.15
CA ILE A 83 -7.99 8.14 5.31
C ILE A 83 -8.50 7.40 4.07
N VAL A 84 -7.60 6.75 3.32
CA VAL A 84 -7.97 6.00 2.11
C VAL A 84 -8.93 4.85 2.42
N ALA A 85 -8.72 4.13 3.53
CA ALA A 85 -9.62 3.07 3.97
C ALA A 85 -11.01 3.58 4.33
N SER A 86 -11.09 4.77 4.94
CA SER A 86 -12.35 5.44 5.26
C SER A 86 -13.09 5.86 3.99
N GLU A 87 -12.42 6.47 3.03
CA GLU A 87 -13.01 6.87 1.75
C GLU A 87 -13.54 5.67 0.96
N ARG A 88 -12.81 4.55 0.93
CA ARG A 88 -13.29 3.30 0.31
C ARG A 88 -14.57 2.78 0.97
N ARG A 89 -14.64 2.80 2.30
CA ARG A 89 -15.83 2.35 3.04
C ARG A 89 -17.02 3.27 2.76
N LYS A 90 -16.82 4.58 2.75
CA LYS A 90 -17.86 5.55 2.38
C LYS A 90 -18.37 5.31 0.96
N GLY A 91 -17.47 5.13 -0.02
CA GLY A 91 -17.86 4.82 -1.40
C GLY A 91 -18.64 3.52 -1.54
N PHE A 92 -18.30 2.50 -0.77
CA PHE A 92 -19.05 1.25 -0.72
C PHE A 92 -20.47 1.44 -0.18
N ILE A 93 -20.61 2.20 0.90
CA ILE A 93 -21.91 2.50 1.52
C ILE A 93 -22.74 3.36 0.57
N ASP A 94 -22.17 4.39 -0.03
CA ASP A 94 -22.86 5.28 -0.97
C ASP A 94 -23.41 4.52 -2.18
N ASN A 95 -22.60 3.65 -2.79
CA ASN A 95 -23.06 2.82 -3.91
C ASN A 95 -24.16 1.84 -3.51
N SER A 96 -24.10 1.29 -2.30
CA SER A 96 -25.02 0.25 -1.85
C SER A 96 -26.35 0.81 -1.33
N LEU A 97 -26.29 1.88 -0.56
CA LEU A 97 -27.48 2.45 0.14
C LEU A 97 -27.98 3.75 -0.48
N GLY A 98 -27.28 4.31 -1.49
CA GLY A 98 -27.66 5.60 -2.08
C GLY A 98 -27.41 6.79 -1.16
N THR A 99 -26.51 6.64 -0.17
CA THR A 99 -26.10 7.75 0.70
C THR A 99 -25.14 8.68 -0.05
N LYS A 100 -24.90 9.86 0.48
CA LYS A 100 -23.98 10.86 -0.10
C LYS A 100 -22.90 11.22 0.92
N LEU A 101 -22.14 10.21 1.36
CA LEU A 101 -21.03 10.39 2.31
C LEU A 101 -19.75 10.91 1.64
N LEU A 102 -19.63 10.67 0.31
CA LEU A 102 -18.58 11.21 -0.52
C LEU A 102 -19.10 12.39 -1.35
N ASN A 103 -18.21 13.34 -1.65
CA ASN A 103 -18.54 14.50 -2.49
C ASN A 103 -18.77 14.13 -3.97
N MET A 104 -18.30 12.96 -4.40
CA MET A 104 -18.48 12.45 -5.76
C MET A 104 -19.02 11.02 -5.70
N PRO A 105 -19.99 10.68 -6.57
CA PRO A 105 -20.51 9.33 -6.64
C PRO A 105 -19.43 8.35 -7.16
N VAL A 106 -19.47 7.13 -6.65
CA VAL A 106 -18.68 6.01 -7.18
C VAL A 106 -19.45 5.43 -8.36
N THR A 107 -18.91 5.54 -9.57
CA THR A 107 -19.55 5.03 -10.77
C THR A 107 -18.71 3.93 -11.42
N ASN A 108 -19.38 2.92 -12.00
CA ASN A 108 -18.78 1.82 -12.76
C ASN A 108 -17.71 1.00 -11.96
N TYR A 109 -17.84 0.94 -10.64
CA TYR A 109 -16.96 0.13 -9.80
C TYR A 109 -17.61 -1.20 -9.39
N TYR A 110 -18.92 -1.18 -9.12
CA TYR A 110 -19.72 -2.35 -8.83
C TYR A 110 -20.62 -2.62 -10.03
N ASP A 111 -20.65 -3.85 -10.52
CA ASP A 111 -21.40 -4.22 -11.73
C ASP A 111 -22.91 -4.41 -11.47
N ASN A 112 -23.39 -4.04 -10.28
CA ASN A 112 -24.76 -4.24 -9.80
C ASN A 112 -25.66 -3.00 -9.95
N ASP A 113 -25.46 -2.21 -11.00
CA ASP A 113 -26.21 -0.98 -11.22
C ASP A 113 -27.71 -1.21 -11.51
N SER A 114 -28.09 -2.42 -11.92
CA SER A 114 -29.48 -2.84 -12.10
C SER A 114 -30.23 -3.07 -10.78
N ILE A 115 -29.53 -3.24 -9.66
CA ILE A 115 -30.13 -3.48 -8.36
C ILE A 115 -30.43 -2.14 -7.68
N LYS A 116 -31.68 -1.97 -7.25
CA LYS A 116 -32.09 -0.78 -6.52
C LYS A 116 -31.31 -0.64 -5.21
N GLU A 117 -30.90 0.57 -4.92
CA GLU A 117 -30.22 0.94 -3.67
C GLU A 117 -30.99 0.48 -2.45
N GLY A 118 -30.26 -0.07 -1.46
CA GLY A 118 -30.85 -0.59 -0.23
C GLY A 118 -30.08 -1.79 0.34
N ALA A 119 -30.64 -2.38 1.38
CA ALA A 119 -30.02 -3.49 2.10
C ALA A 119 -29.71 -4.71 1.21
N TYR A 120 -30.55 -4.97 0.21
CA TYR A 120 -30.31 -6.08 -0.73
C TYR A 120 -29.06 -5.83 -1.59
N LYS A 121 -28.90 -4.63 -2.17
CA LYS A 121 -27.71 -4.26 -2.93
C LYS A 121 -26.47 -4.31 -2.05
N LEU A 122 -26.57 -3.88 -0.79
CA LEU A 122 -25.48 -3.97 0.17
C LEU A 122 -25.03 -5.42 0.39
N LEU A 123 -25.97 -6.35 0.57
CA LEU A 123 -25.67 -7.77 0.74
C LEU A 123 -25.00 -8.37 -0.50
N VAL A 124 -25.49 -8.05 -1.70
CA VAL A 124 -24.91 -8.52 -2.96
C VAL A 124 -23.48 -8.01 -3.10
N ASN A 125 -23.24 -6.71 -2.89
CA ASN A 125 -21.91 -6.12 -2.96
C ASN A 125 -20.95 -6.71 -1.89
N CYS A 126 -21.45 -6.99 -0.68
CA CYS A 126 -20.66 -7.70 0.35
C CYS A 126 -20.29 -9.11 -0.10
N TYR A 127 -21.24 -9.86 -0.62
CA TYR A 127 -21.01 -11.22 -1.11
C TYR A 127 -19.96 -11.24 -2.23
N GLU A 128 -20.06 -10.34 -3.21
CA GLU A 128 -19.07 -10.22 -4.28
C GLU A 128 -17.68 -9.92 -3.75
N ASN A 129 -17.55 -8.96 -2.83
CA ASN A 129 -16.26 -8.64 -2.22
C ASN A 129 -15.65 -9.84 -1.48
N CYS A 130 -16.46 -10.60 -0.74
CA CYS A 130 -16.01 -11.82 -0.06
C CYS A 130 -15.59 -12.90 -1.05
N TYR A 131 -16.38 -13.10 -2.11
CA TYR A 131 -16.10 -14.09 -3.14
C TYR A 131 -14.80 -13.79 -3.91
N PHE A 132 -14.61 -12.54 -4.33
CA PHE A 132 -13.35 -12.12 -4.98
C PHE A 132 -12.16 -12.25 -4.05
N THR A 133 -12.28 -11.82 -2.81
CA THR A 133 -11.20 -11.95 -1.82
C THR A 133 -10.83 -13.40 -1.60
N TYR A 134 -11.81 -14.28 -1.44
CA TYR A 134 -11.59 -15.72 -1.29
C TYR A 134 -10.83 -16.31 -2.48
N ASN A 135 -11.28 -16.03 -3.71
CA ASN A 135 -10.64 -16.57 -4.91
C ASN A 135 -9.20 -16.04 -5.08
N ILE A 136 -8.97 -14.74 -4.88
CA ILE A 136 -7.62 -14.16 -4.96
C ILE A 136 -6.71 -14.80 -3.91
N THR A 137 -7.17 -14.93 -2.66
CA THR A 137 -6.38 -15.52 -1.58
C THR A 137 -6.07 -17.00 -1.87
N LYS A 138 -7.03 -17.75 -2.40
CA LYS A 138 -6.85 -19.14 -2.82
C LYS A 138 -5.78 -19.26 -3.91
N GLU A 139 -5.87 -18.44 -4.95
CA GLU A 139 -4.88 -18.42 -6.04
C GLU A 139 -3.48 -18.01 -5.54
N MET A 140 -3.39 -17.04 -4.65
CA MET A 140 -2.12 -16.63 -4.03
C MET A 140 -1.51 -17.78 -3.22
N LEU A 141 -2.30 -18.48 -2.41
CA LEU A 141 -1.86 -19.65 -1.64
C LEU A 141 -1.38 -20.78 -2.54
N LEU A 142 -2.15 -21.12 -3.59
CA LEU A 142 -1.77 -22.15 -4.56
C LEU A 142 -0.43 -21.78 -5.23
N ASN A 143 -0.28 -20.53 -5.66
CA ASN A 143 0.97 -20.06 -6.28
C ASN A 143 2.16 -20.09 -5.33
N MET A 144 1.96 -19.85 -4.03
CA MET A 144 3.02 -19.95 -3.02
C MET A 144 3.43 -21.40 -2.76
N VAL A 145 2.45 -22.32 -2.71
CA VAL A 145 2.70 -23.75 -2.46
C VAL A 145 3.31 -24.45 -3.69
N LEU A 146 2.90 -24.06 -4.92
CA LEU A 146 3.37 -24.71 -6.15
C LEU A 146 4.73 -24.17 -6.63
N LYS A 147 5.18 -23.02 -6.12
CA LYS A 147 6.50 -22.43 -6.49
C LYS A 147 7.63 -22.76 -5.53
N ASN A 148 7.33 -23.46 -4.44
CA ASN A 148 8.31 -24.05 -3.54
C ASN A 148 8.41 -25.57 -3.79
#